data_12e267277e37209c0d9999acd3874a30
#
_entry.id   12e267277e37209c0d9999acd3874a30
#
_cell.length_a   1.000
_cell.length_b   1.000
_cell.length_c   1.000
_cell.angle_alpha   90.00
_cell.angle_beta   90.00
_cell.angle_gamma   90.00
#
_symmetry.space_group_name_H-M   'P 1'
#
loop_
_entity.id
_entity.type
_entity.pdbx_description
1 polymer ?
#
loop_
_entity_poly.entity_id
_entity_poly.type
_entity_poly.pdbx_seq_one_letter_code
_entity_poly.pdbx_strand_id
1 'polypeptide(L)'
;MDGTFKTVPTIFKQLYTIHGSVGDFEKASINAVHRELHGIQNKGCHFHLSQSVYRKVQAFGLAAQYASDENISLFVRHIPALAFLPCNNIPAAFNELRSNMLPDMPPEVNELLDWFEIYYVHGKVVIRRLRNGNVVHSEPLFPPSLWSVTENIEYAFPRTQNSVEVWHKRWEMLVGCAHVGLFKIIKELQNEQHQIEIKIESILQGNPQPKQKKHDREHENRIQVVYNDWKNRPLLDFLQGIAHIISF
;
A
#
# COMPACT_ATOMS: atom_id res chain seq x y z
N MET A 1 -3.09 -3.33 -10.99
CA MET A 1 -2.29 -4.02 -12.00
C MET A 1 -1.18 -4.77 -11.32
N ASP A 2 -0.98 -6.01 -11.65
CA ASP A 2 0.09 -6.82 -11.06
C ASP A 2 0.67 -7.74 -12.14
N GLY A 3 1.95 -8.09 -12.01
CA GLY A 3 2.67 -8.81 -13.04
C GLY A 3 3.24 -10.14 -12.54
N THR A 4 3.06 -11.19 -13.33
CA THR A 4 3.69 -12.48 -13.07
C THR A 4 4.70 -12.84 -14.17
N PHE A 5 5.86 -13.33 -13.75
CA PHE A 5 6.97 -13.70 -14.65
C PHE A 5 7.04 -15.21 -14.89
N LYS A 6 6.55 -16.01 -13.94
CA LYS A 6 6.73 -17.47 -13.96
C LYS A 6 5.79 -18.20 -14.92
N THR A 7 4.58 -17.69 -15.06
CA THR A 7 3.48 -18.39 -15.77
C THR A 7 3.22 -17.83 -17.16
N VAL A 8 4.12 -17.03 -17.71
CA VAL A 8 4.00 -16.51 -19.08
C VAL A 8 4.66 -17.43 -20.12
N PRO A 9 4.13 -17.51 -21.35
CA PRO A 9 4.83 -18.12 -22.47
C PRO A 9 6.19 -17.44 -22.73
N THR A 10 7.17 -18.18 -23.25
CA THR A 10 8.54 -17.69 -23.50
C THR A 10 8.62 -16.48 -24.43
N ILE A 11 7.61 -16.26 -25.27
CA ILE A 11 7.51 -15.11 -26.18
C ILE A 11 7.14 -13.79 -25.46
N PHE A 12 6.67 -13.86 -24.21
CA PHE A 12 6.37 -12.71 -23.38
C PHE A 12 7.32 -12.62 -22.20
N LYS A 13 7.64 -11.41 -21.75
CA LYS A 13 8.45 -11.19 -20.55
C LYS A 13 7.64 -11.30 -19.27
N GLN A 14 6.39 -10.90 -19.31
CA GLN A 14 5.53 -10.79 -18.14
C GLN A 14 4.06 -10.80 -18.54
N LEU A 15 3.20 -11.39 -17.69
CA LEU A 15 1.75 -11.26 -17.77
C LEU A 15 1.30 -10.23 -16.75
N TYR A 16 0.61 -9.20 -17.19
CA TYR A 16 -0.07 -8.23 -16.33
C TYR A 16 -1.55 -8.54 -16.27
N THR A 17 -2.09 -8.56 -15.05
CA THR A 17 -3.53 -8.66 -14.81
C THR A 17 -4.02 -7.38 -14.18
N ILE A 18 -5.21 -6.93 -14.63
CA ILE A 18 -5.87 -5.75 -14.07
C ILE A 18 -6.96 -6.26 -13.14
N HIS A 19 -6.83 -5.94 -11.86
CA HIS A 19 -7.84 -6.23 -10.85
C HIS A 19 -8.62 -4.95 -10.55
N GLY A 20 -9.88 -5.04 -10.12
CA GLY A 20 -10.70 -3.88 -9.79
C GLY A 20 -10.16 -3.05 -8.62
N SER A 21 -9.23 -3.60 -7.84
CA SER A 21 -8.43 -2.89 -6.85
C SER A 21 -6.98 -2.93 -7.29
N VAL A 22 -6.41 -1.78 -7.65
CA VAL A 22 -5.03 -1.65 -8.14
C VAL A 22 -4.16 -1.08 -7.03
N GLY A 23 -3.03 -1.68 -6.73
CA GLY A 23 -2.20 -1.11 -5.71
C GLY A 23 -0.85 -1.78 -5.48
N ASP A 24 0.02 -1.76 -6.47
CA ASP A 24 1.45 -1.98 -6.27
C ASP A 24 2.23 -0.69 -6.49
N PHE A 25 3.34 -0.53 -5.75
CA PHE A 25 4.29 0.57 -5.95
C PHE A 25 5.23 0.30 -7.14
N GLU A 26 4.71 -0.35 -8.20
CA GLU A 26 5.41 -0.51 -9.47
C GLU A 26 5.17 0.71 -10.36
N LYS A 27 6.16 1.60 -10.44
CA LYS A 27 6.04 2.84 -11.23
C LYS A 27 5.69 2.59 -12.70
N ALA A 28 6.19 1.51 -13.29
CA ALA A 28 5.89 1.15 -14.67
C ALA A 28 4.40 0.84 -14.87
N SER A 29 3.82 0.06 -13.95
CA SER A 29 2.39 -0.28 -13.95
C SER A 29 1.51 0.94 -13.73
N ILE A 30 1.87 1.79 -12.76
CA ILE A 30 1.17 3.05 -12.48
C ILE A 30 1.17 3.95 -13.72
N ASN A 31 2.32 4.12 -14.38
CA ASN A 31 2.42 4.93 -15.59
C ASN A 31 1.61 4.34 -16.74
N ALA A 32 1.59 3.02 -16.90
CA ALA A 32 0.80 2.35 -17.95
C ALA A 32 -0.70 2.56 -17.72
N VAL A 33 -1.20 2.43 -16.49
CA VAL A 33 -2.60 2.72 -16.16
C VAL A 33 -2.94 4.17 -16.45
N HIS A 34 -2.11 5.11 -16.04
CA HIS A 34 -2.32 6.54 -16.31
C HIS A 34 -2.43 6.86 -17.80
N ARG A 35 -1.62 6.20 -18.63
CA ARG A 35 -1.58 6.43 -20.06
C ARG A 35 -2.73 5.78 -20.79
N GLU A 36 -3.09 4.53 -20.45
CA GLU A 36 -4.02 3.71 -21.22
C GLU A 36 -5.46 3.76 -20.68
N LEU A 37 -5.62 4.05 -19.37
CA LEU A 37 -6.93 4.00 -18.71
C LEU A 37 -7.30 5.38 -18.15
N HIS A 38 -7.94 6.19 -18.99
CA HIS A 38 -8.32 7.57 -18.64
C HIS A 38 -9.44 7.57 -17.59
N GLY A 39 -9.33 8.46 -16.59
CA GLY A 39 -10.34 8.62 -15.54
C GLY A 39 -10.25 7.61 -14.39
N ILE A 40 -9.26 6.73 -14.39
CA ILE A 40 -9.02 5.77 -13.29
C ILE A 40 -8.01 6.36 -12.30
N GLN A 41 -8.35 6.32 -11.02
CA GLN A 41 -7.42 6.63 -9.95
C GLN A 41 -6.58 5.40 -9.57
N ASN A 42 -5.27 5.57 -9.56
CA ASN A 42 -4.36 4.58 -8.96
C ASN A 42 -4.36 4.76 -7.44
N LYS A 43 -4.52 3.67 -6.70
CA LYS A 43 -4.34 3.63 -5.25
C LYS A 43 -3.31 2.57 -4.87
N GLY A 44 -2.37 2.94 -4.02
CA GLY A 44 -1.36 2.03 -3.48
C GLY A 44 -1.95 1.11 -2.40
N CYS A 45 -1.43 -0.10 -2.32
CA CYS A 45 -1.80 -1.06 -1.30
C CYS A 45 -1.10 -0.72 0.02
N HIS A 46 -1.86 -0.57 1.11
CA HIS A 46 -1.29 -0.29 2.44
C HIS A 46 -0.31 -1.38 2.91
N PHE A 47 -0.59 -2.65 2.61
CA PHE A 47 0.33 -3.75 2.92
C PHE A 47 1.68 -3.57 2.23
N HIS A 48 1.70 -3.22 0.94
CA HIS A 48 2.96 -3.00 0.21
C HIS A 48 3.70 -1.74 0.68
N LEU A 49 2.99 -0.69 1.11
CA LEU A 49 3.59 0.46 1.77
C LEU A 49 4.32 0.02 3.06
N SER A 50 3.60 -0.70 3.93
CA SER A 50 4.14 -1.24 5.19
C SER A 50 5.34 -2.15 4.94
N GLN A 51 5.23 -3.06 3.97
CA GLN A 51 6.32 -3.95 3.56
C GLN A 51 7.53 -3.18 3.03
N SER A 52 7.31 -2.10 2.27
CA SER A 52 8.38 -1.24 1.75
C SER A 52 9.14 -0.56 2.90
N VAL A 53 8.41 -0.04 3.90
CA VAL A 53 9.01 0.52 5.12
C VAL A 53 9.83 -0.55 5.86
N TYR A 54 9.25 -1.73 6.09
CA TYR A 54 9.94 -2.81 6.81
C TYR A 54 11.20 -3.31 6.07
N ARG A 55 11.17 -3.41 4.75
CA ARG A 55 12.37 -3.73 3.95
C ARG A 55 13.48 -2.69 4.14
N LYS A 56 13.14 -1.42 4.37
CA LYS A 56 14.11 -0.37 4.67
C LYS A 56 14.62 -0.48 6.11
N VAL A 57 13.79 -0.83 7.06
CA VAL A 57 14.22 -1.20 8.43
C VAL A 57 15.30 -2.27 8.38
N GLN A 58 15.10 -3.31 7.58
CA GLN A 58 16.10 -4.36 7.37
C GLN A 58 17.36 -3.84 6.67
N ALA A 59 17.20 -3.07 5.60
CA ALA A 59 18.33 -2.55 4.80
C ALA A 59 19.22 -1.57 5.59
N PHE A 60 18.64 -0.80 6.51
CA PHE A 60 19.39 0.11 7.39
C PHE A 60 19.89 -0.56 8.68
N GLY A 61 19.71 -1.88 8.84
CA GLY A 61 20.23 -2.64 9.99
C GLY A 61 19.38 -2.49 11.26
N LEU A 62 18.20 -1.89 11.21
CA LEU A 62 17.31 -1.66 12.36
C LEU A 62 16.52 -2.90 12.78
N ALA A 63 16.59 -4.03 12.06
CA ALA A 63 15.70 -5.17 12.28
C ALA A 63 15.78 -5.76 13.70
N ALA A 64 16.98 -5.83 14.29
CA ALA A 64 17.17 -6.35 15.64
C ALA A 64 16.55 -5.42 16.70
N GLN A 65 16.80 -4.12 16.59
CA GLN A 65 16.25 -3.10 17.50
C GLN A 65 14.72 -3.00 17.34
N TYR A 66 14.22 -3.03 16.10
CA TYR A 66 12.78 -3.09 15.81
C TYR A 66 12.10 -4.30 16.50
N ALA A 67 12.76 -5.44 16.56
CA ALA A 67 12.21 -6.65 17.20
C ALA A 67 12.29 -6.63 18.73
N SER A 68 13.27 -5.93 19.32
CA SER A 68 13.57 -5.95 20.76
C SER A 68 13.10 -4.70 21.52
N ASP A 69 12.89 -3.57 20.83
CA ASP A 69 12.49 -2.30 21.43
C ASP A 69 11.12 -1.86 20.92
N GLU A 70 10.15 -1.81 21.84
CA GLU A 70 8.78 -1.43 21.52
C GLU A 70 8.67 0.03 21.07
N ASN A 71 9.49 0.95 21.62
CA ASN A 71 9.47 2.36 21.23
C ASN A 71 9.92 2.53 19.78
N ILE A 72 10.98 1.83 19.38
CA ILE A 72 11.48 1.85 18.00
C ILE A 72 10.44 1.22 17.06
N SER A 73 9.90 0.06 17.42
CA SER A 73 8.91 -0.62 16.58
C SER A 73 7.63 0.20 16.42
N LEU A 74 7.16 0.84 17.49
CA LEU A 74 6.00 1.70 17.48
C LEU A 74 6.24 2.95 16.64
N PHE A 75 7.38 3.63 16.84
CA PHE A 75 7.75 4.80 16.06
C PHE A 75 7.82 4.50 14.56
N VAL A 76 8.46 3.40 14.18
CA VAL A 76 8.52 2.97 12.77
C VAL A 76 7.13 2.71 12.21
N ARG A 77 6.23 2.12 12.99
CA ARG A 77 4.82 1.88 12.56
C ARG A 77 4.01 3.17 12.42
N HIS A 78 4.41 4.29 13.02
CA HIS A 78 3.78 5.59 12.73
C HIS A 78 3.96 6.00 11.26
N ILE A 79 5.03 5.58 10.59
CA ILE A 79 5.28 5.92 9.17
C ILE A 79 4.15 5.41 8.27
N PRO A 80 3.83 4.11 8.20
CA PRO A 80 2.69 3.63 7.41
C PRO A 80 1.33 4.04 8.00
N ALA A 81 1.24 4.40 9.30
CA ALA A 81 0.03 4.94 9.89
C ALA A 81 -0.38 6.30 9.30
N LEU A 82 0.57 7.06 8.74
CA LEU A 82 0.28 8.31 7.99
C LEU A 82 -0.68 8.08 6.83
N ALA A 83 -0.75 6.88 6.27
CA ALA A 83 -1.69 6.55 5.20
C ALA A 83 -3.16 6.73 5.60
N PHE A 84 -3.46 6.72 6.90
CA PHE A 84 -4.81 6.91 7.42
C PHE A 84 -5.21 8.38 7.56
N LEU A 85 -4.38 9.30 7.09
CA LEU A 85 -4.68 10.73 7.03
C LEU A 85 -5.08 11.15 5.59
N PRO A 86 -5.91 12.18 5.43
CA PRO A 86 -6.14 12.78 4.14
C PRO A 86 -4.81 13.19 3.47
N CYS A 87 -4.67 12.96 2.17
CA CYS A 87 -3.42 13.15 1.46
C CYS A 87 -2.79 14.54 1.65
N ASN A 88 -3.61 15.59 1.77
CA ASN A 88 -3.16 16.97 1.99
C ASN A 88 -2.61 17.21 3.41
N ASN A 89 -2.95 16.39 4.38
CA ASN A 89 -2.48 16.50 5.76
C ASN A 89 -1.17 15.74 6.00
N ILE A 90 -0.85 14.78 5.14
CA ILE A 90 0.30 13.89 5.31
C ILE A 90 1.64 14.65 5.38
N PRO A 91 1.94 15.64 4.51
CA PRO A 91 3.22 16.36 4.59
C PRO A 91 3.44 17.06 5.94
N ALA A 92 2.42 17.75 6.45
CA ALA A 92 2.50 18.41 7.76
C ALA A 92 2.61 17.38 8.90
N ALA A 93 1.83 16.29 8.84
CA ALA A 93 1.87 15.21 9.81
C ALA A 93 3.23 14.51 9.86
N PHE A 94 3.87 14.30 8.71
CA PHE A 94 5.21 13.75 8.64
C PHE A 94 6.24 14.66 9.31
N ASN A 95 6.16 15.96 9.07
CA ASN A 95 7.05 16.94 9.72
C ASN A 95 6.88 16.96 11.23
N GLU A 96 5.64 16.88 11.70
CA GLU A 96 5.32 16.79 13.13
C GLU A 96 5.85 15.49 13.75
N LEU A 97 5.64 14.34 13.09
CA LEU A 97 6.19 13.06 13.51
C LEU A 97 7.72 13.12 13.64
N ARG A 98 8.39 13.67 12.64
CA ARG A 98 9.86 13.82 12.64
C ARG A 98 10.35 14.72 13.77
N SER A 99 9.66 15.82 14.02
CA SER A 99 10.02 16.79 15.07
C SER A 99 9.82 16.24 16.49
N ASN A 100 8.96 15.23 16.65
CA ASN A 100 8.68 14.59 17.93
C ASN A 100 9.39 13.23 18.08
N MET A 101 10.39 12.94 17.24
CA MET A 101 11.23 11.76 17.41
C MET A 101 11.99 11.84 18.73
N LEU A 102 12.04 10.73 19.48
CA LEU A 102 12.74 10.66 20.75
C LEU A 102 14.26 10.87 20.54
N PRO A 103 14.94 11.57 21.47
CA PRO A 103 16.38 11.89 21.32
C PRO A 103 17.30 10.66 21.31
N ASP A 104 16.87 9.56 21.90
CA ASP A 104 17.62 8.30 22.04
C ASP A 104 17.36 7.31 20.91
N MET A 105 16.59 7.71 19.87
CA MET A 105 16.40 6.89 18.69
C MET A 105 17.71 6.66 17.93
N PRO A 106 17.92 5.44 17.39
CA PRO A 106 19.10 5.14 16.56
C PRO A 106 19.20 6.08 15.36
N PRO A 107 20.41 6.49 14.94
CA PRO A 107 20.60 7.39 13.81
C PRO A 107 20.02 6.85 12.49
N GLU A 108 19.96 5.54 12.33
CA GLU A 108 19.38 4.85 11.18
C GLU A 108 17.88 5.13 11.03
N VAL A 109 17.19 5.51 12.11
CA VAL A 109 15.79 5.96 12.04
C VAL A 109 15.68 7.27 11.25
N ASN A 110 16.66 8.17 11.36
CA ASN A 110 16.70 9.37 10.52
C ASN A 110 16.90 9.03 9.05
N GLU A 111 17.76 8.04 8.73
CA GLU A 111 17.95 7.58 7.35
C GLU A 111 16.64 7.00 6.77
N LEU A 112 15.89 6.27 7.61
CA LEU A 112 14.57 5.76 7.24
C LEU A 112 13.58 6.89 6.95
N LEU A 113 13.54 7.91 7.81
CA LEU A 113 12.68 9.10 7.60
C LEU A 113 13.09 9.87 6.35
N ASP A 114 14.40 10.10 6.12
CA ASP A 114 14.92 10.79 4.94
C ASP A 114 14.54 10.04 3.65
N TRP A 115 14.67 8.71 3.66
CA TRP A 115 14.24 7.88 2.54
C TRP A 115 12.73 8.02 2.31
N PHE A 116 11.91 7.92 3.37
CA PHE A 116 10.46 8.01 3.23
C PHE A 116 10.01 9.39 2.75
N GLU A 117 10.63 10.46 3.27
CA GLU A 117 10.38 11.83 2.84
C GLU A 117 10.60 12.02 1.35
N ILE A 118 11.76 11.56 0.84
CA ILE A 118 12.16 11.72 -0.55
C ILE A 118 11.25 10.95 -1.51
N TYR A 119 10.86 9.74 -1.15
CA TYR A 119 10.14 8.88 -2.08
C TYR A 119 8.63 8.94 -1.96
N TYR A 120 8.10 9.33 -0.78
CA TYR A 120 6.67 9.21 -0.47
C TYR A 120 6.00 10.53 -0.03
N VAL A 121 6.72 11.53 0.43
CA VAL A 121 6.12 12.72 1.04
C VAL A 121 6.43 14.00 0.26
N HIS A 122 7.66 14.52 0.36
CA HIS A 122 8.03 15.81 -0.21
C HIS A 122 8.77 15.71 -1.54
N GLY A 123 9.46 14.59 -1.80
CA GLY A 123 10.34 14.45 -2.96
C GLY A 123 11.76 14.96 -2.71
N LYS A 124 12.58 14.94 -3.78
CA LYS A 124 13.98 15.40 -3.70
C LYS A 124 14.07 16.92 -3.73
N VAL A 125 14.99 17.47 -2.96
CA VAL A 125 15.34 18.88 -3.05
C VAL A 125 16.00 19.18 -4.41
N VAL A 126 15.35 20.00 -5.23
CA VAL A 126 15.84 20.42 -6.55
C VAL A 126 16.57 21.75 -6.48
N ILE A 127 16.01 22.72 -5.74
CA ILE A 127 16.59 24.04 -5.53
C ILE A 127 16.63 24.31 -4.04
N ARG A 128 17.82 24.47 -3.47
CA ARG A 128 18.00 24.64 -2.03
C ARG A 128 17.60 26.00 -1.49
N ARG A 129 17.60 27.05 -2.34
CA ARG A 129 17.16 28.42 -1.96
C ARG A 129 16.64 29.16 -3.17
N LEU A 130 15.38 29.52 -3.14
CA LEU A 130 14.86 30.63 -3.95
C LEU A 130 15.24 31.97 -3.32
N ARG A 131 15.05 33.08 -4.05
CA ARG A 131 15.28 34.47 -3.53
C ARG A 131 14.47 34.76 -2.25
N ASN A 132 13.37 34.08 -2.03
CA ASN A 132 12.50 34.13 -0.83
C ASN A 132 12.88 33.13 0.29
N GLY A 133 13.99 32.41 0.15
CA GLY A 133 14.46 31.43 1.15
C GLY A 133 13.80 30.05 1.08
N ASN A 134 12.81 29.84 0.22
CA ASN A 134 12.09 28.58 0.13
C ASN A 134 12.90 27.47 -0.57
N VAL A 135 12.71 26.25 -0.11
CA VAL A 135 13.24 25.03 -0.72
C VAL A 135 12.22 24.50 -1.72
N VAL A 136 12.68 24.16 -2.93
CA VAL A 136 11.83 23.53 -3.95
C VAL A 136 12.14 22.05 -4.02
N HIS A 137 11.11 21.25 -3.92
CA HIS A 137 11.17 19.80 -4.05
C HIS A 137 10.63 19.37 -5.42
N SER A 138 11.15 18.28 -5.95
CA SER A 138 10.50 17.55 -7.05
C SER A 138 9.28 16.82 -6.50
N GLU A 139 8.36 16.43 -7.35
CA GLU A 139 7.30 15.52 -6.94
C GLU A 139 7.90 14.20 -6.42
N PRO A 140 7.41 13.63 -5.30
CA PRO A 140 7.88 12.36 -4.81
C PRO A 140 7.49 11.24 -5.79
N LEU A 141 8.28 10.16 -5.80
CA LEU A 141 8.04 9.04 -6.70
C LEU A 141 6.65 8.41 -6.51
N PHE A 142 6.20 8.39 -5.25
CA PHE A 142 4.89 7.90 -4.82
C PHE A 142 4.21 8.99 -3.97
N PRO A 143 3.45 9.90 -4.58
CA PRO A 143 2.84 11.01 -3.85
C PRO A 143 1.78 10.53 -2.85
N PRO A 144 1.49 11.30 -1.77
CA PRO A 144 0.49 10.96 -0.76
C PRO A 144 -0.88 10.59 -1.32
N SER A 145 -1.30 11.19 -2.42
CA SER A 145 -2.55 10.87 -3.11
C SER A 145 -2.62 9.42 -3.59
N LEU A 146 -1.47 8.79 -3.85
CA LEU A 146 -1.39 7.41 -4.29
C LEU A 146 -1.63 6.42 -3.14
N TRP A 147 -1.13 6.70 -1.93
CA TRP A 147 -1.08 5.74 -0.84
C TRP A 147 -1.92 6.10 0.40
N SER A 148 -2.55 7.28 0.45
CA SER A 148 -3.57 7.57 1.45
C SER A 148 -4.76 6.62 1.27
N VAL A 149 -5.19 5.99 2.38
CA VAL A 149 -6.30 5.02 2.41
C VAL A 149 -7.60 5.61 2.93
N THR A 150 -7.67 6.93 3.12
CA THR A 150 -8.88 7.60 3.66
C THR A 150 -10.10 7.33 2.80
N GLU A 151 -9.99 7.50 1.48
CA GLU A 151 -11.10 7.20 0.56
C GLU A 151 -11.50 5.72 0.60
N ASN A 152 -10.52 4.80 0.78
CA ASN A 152 -10.83 3.38 0.93
C ASN A 152 -11.69 3.13 2.18
N ILE A 153 -11.41 3.84 3.29
CA ILE A 153 -12.18 3.72 4.52
C ILE A 153 -13.57 4.33 4.37
N GLU A 154 -13.66 5.54 3.79
CA GLU A 154 -14.90 6.27 3.59
C GLU A 154 -15.89 5.53 2.68
N TYR A 155 -15.39 4.89 1.62
CA TYR A 155 -16.21 4.15 0.66
C TYR A 155 -16.24 2.64 0.92
N ALA A 156 -15.71 2.17 2.05
CA ALA A 156 -15.61 0.75 2.41
C ALA A 156 -14.90 -0.12 1.35
N PHE A 157 -13.90 0.43 0.65
CA PHE A 157 -13.07 -0.32 -0.27
C PHE A 157 -11.92 -1.03 0.47
N PRO A 158 -11.44 -2.17 -0.05
CA PRO A 158 -10.26 -2.85 0.51
C PRO A 158 -9.03 -1.93 0.51
N ARG A 159 -8.26 -1.93 1.62
CA ARG A 159 -7.00 -1.20 1.76
C ARG A 159 -5.79 -2.06 1.41
N THR A 160 -5.99 -3.37 1.32
CA THR A 160 -4.95 -4.35 1.03
C THR A 160 -5.36 -5.22 -0.16
N GLN A 161 -4.38 -5.81 -0.82
CA GLN A 161 -4.57 -6.66 -1.99
C GLN A 161 -4.57 -8.16 -1.69
N ASN A 162 -4.93 -8.56 -0.48
CA ASN A 162 -4.94 -9.98 -0.11
C ASN A 162 -5.71 -10.88 -1.10
N SER A 163 -6.79 -10.36 -1.68
CA SER A 163 -7.56 -11.08 -2.72
C SER A 163 -6.75 -11.27 -4.02
N VAL A 164 -5.92 -10.32 -4.37
CA VAL A 164 -5.05 -10.39 -5.56
C VAL A 164 -3.92 -11.38 -5.34
N GLU A 165 -3.27 -11.37 -4.17
CA GLU A 165 -2.23 -12.34 -3.82
C GLU A 165 -2.77 -13.78 -3.77
N VAL A 166 -3.97 -13.98 -3.21
CA VAL A 166 -4.64 -15.28 -3.22
C VAL A 166 -4.95 -15.71 -4.66
N TRP A 167 -5.39 -14.77 -5.51
CA TRP A 167 -5.61 -15.05 -6.92
C TRP A 167 -4.31 -15.46 -7.63
N HIS A 168 -3.18 -14.78 -7.41
CA HIS A 168 -1.89 -15.14 -8.00
C HIS A 168 -1.45 -16.55 -7.59
N LYS A 169 -1.54 -16.88 -6.31
CA LYS A 169 -1.21 -18.23 -5.83
C LYS A 169 -2.10 -19.29 -6.47
N ARG A 170 -3.40 -19.02 -6.59
CA ARG A 170 -4.33 -19.92 -7.28
C ARG A 170 -4.01 -20.03 -8.76
N TRP A 171 -3.71 -18.90 -9.42
CA TRP A 171 -3.32 -18.86 -10.83
C TRP A 171 -2.06 -19.68 -11.09
N GLU A 172 -1.02 -19.54 -10.28
CA GLU A 172 0.20 -20.35 -10.38
C GLU A 172 -0.10 -21.86 -10.26
N MET A 173 -1.02 -22.24 -9.38
CA MET A 173 -1.45 -23.64 -9.25
C MET A 173 -2.24 -24.13 -10.46
N LEU A 174 -3.15 -23.34 -11.02
CA LEU A 174 -3.96 -23.68 -12.19
C LEU A 174 -3.09 -23.85 -13.44
N VAL A 175 -2.16 -22.94 -13.64
CA VAL A 175 -1.24 -22.97 -14.76
C VAL A 175 -0.22 -24.11 -14.60
N GLY A 176 0.22 -24.38 -13.38
CA GLY A 176 0.95 -25.60 -12.95
C GLY A 176 2.42 -25.68 -13.31
N CYS A 177 2.94 -24.88 -14.26
CA CYS A 177 4.35 -24.87 -14.62
C CYS A 177 4.80 -23.51 -15.17
N ALA A 178 6.12 -23.29 -15.18
CA ALA A 178 6.71 -22.13 -15.83
C ALA A 178 6.65 -22.27 -17.36
N HIS A 179 6.56 -21.14 -18.05
CA HIS A 179 6.65 -21.05 -19.52
C HIS A 179 5.64 -21.94 -20.28
N VAL A 180 4.41 -21.97 -19.81
CA VAL A 180 3.32 -22.72 -20.46
C VAL A 180 2.99 -22.21 -21.86
N GLY A 181 2.40 -23.08 -22.67
CA GLY A 181 1.94 -22.71 -24.01
C GLY A 181 0.81 -21.68 -23.98
N LEU A 182 0.78 -20.82 -25.00
CA LEU A 182 -0.19 -19.73 -25.14
C LEU A 182 -1.65 -20.21 -25.05
N PHE A 183 -1.99 -21.32 -25.68
CA PHE A 183 -3.35 -21.87 -25.65
C PHE A 183 -3.81 -22.26 -24.26
N LYS A 184 -2.92 -22.80 -23.42
CA LYS A 184 -3.26 -23.13 -22.03
C LYS A 184 -3.57 -21.86 -21.24
N ILE A 185 -2.77 -20.80 -21.37
CA ILE A 185 -3.04 -19.52 -20.70
C ILE A 185 -4.37 -18.94 -21.16
N ILE A 186 -4.67 -18.90 -22.45
CA ILE A 186 -5.94 -18.37 -22.96
C ILE A 186 -7.10 -19.15 -22.39
N LYS A 187 -7.01 -20.48 -22.34
CA LYS A 187 -8.06 -21.34 -21.79
C LYS A 187 -8.30 -21.07 -20.30
N GLU A 188 -7.22 -20.94 -19.51
CA GLU A 188 -7.35 -20.66 -18.08
C GLU A 188 -7.90 -19.22 -17.81
N LEU A 189 -7.53 -18.23 -18.63
CA LEU A 189 -8.12 -16.89 -18.56
C LEU A 189 -9.62 -16.91 -18.87
N GLN A 190 -10.06 -17.68 -19.86
CA GLN A 190 -11.48 -17.84 -20.17
C GLN A 190 -12.24 -18.54 -19.03
N ASN A 191 -11.64 -19.56 -18.42
CA ASN A 191 -12.20 -20.22 -17.24
C ASN A 191 -12.34 -19.25 -16.06
N GLU A 192 -11.33 -18.43 -15.80
CA GLU A 192 -11.37 -17.39 -14.76
C GLU A 192 -12.47 -16.36 -15.03
N GLN A 193 -12.58 -15.87 -16.26
CA GLN A 193 -13.64 -14.93 -16.62
C GLN A 193 -15.01 -15.54 -16.36
N HIS A 194 -15.25 -16.77 -16.78
CA HIS A 194 -16.52 -17.46 -16.54
C HIS A 194 -16.84 -17.62 -15.05
N GLN A 195 -15.84 -17.93 -14.21
CA GLN A 195 -16.04 -18.02 -12.76
C GLN A 195 -16.39 -16.65 -12.13
N ILE A 196 -15.84 -15.57 -12.67
CA ILE A 196 -16.16 -14.21 -12.22
C ILE A 196 -17.58 -13.83 -12.65
N GLU A 197 -17.98 -14.15 -13.87
CA GLU A 197 -19.34 -13.92 -14.38
C GLU A 197 -20.40 -14.63 -13.50
N ILE A 198 -20.19 -15.91 -13.17
CA ILE A 198 -21.07 -16.64 -12.25
C ILE A 198 -21.18 -15.94 -10.89
N LYS A 199 -20.05 -15.45 -10.34
CA LYS A 199 -20.07 -14.72 -9.07
C LYS A 199 -20.85 -13.42 -9.16
N ILE A 200 -20.66 -12.66 -10.24
CA ILE A 200 -21.40 -11.40 -10.47
C ILE A 200 -22.89 -11.68 -10.55
N GLU A 201 -23.30 -12.68 -11.33
CA GLU A 201 -24.71 -13.09 -11.43
C GLU A 201 -25.29 -13.49 -10.07
N SER A 202 -24.54 -14.28 -9.29
CA SER A 202 -24.94 -14.67 -7.93
C SER A 202 -25.16 -13.45 -7.02
N ILE A 203 -24.30 -12.42 -7.11
CA ILE A 203 -24.44 -11.18 -6.35
C ILE A 203 -25.68 -10.40 -6.82
N LEU A 204 -25.87 -10.28 -8.13
CA LEU A 204 -27.03 -9.59 -8.71
C LEU A 204 -28.36 -10.25 -8.36
N GLN A 205 -28.36 -11.57 -8.17
CA GLN A 205 -29.52 -12.35 -7.69
C GLN A 205 -29.76 -12.18 -6.17
N GLY A 206 -28.91 -11.43 -5.45
CA GLY A 206 -29.06 -11.23 -4.01
C GLY A 206 -28.59 -12.41 -3.15
N ASN A 207 -27.85 -13.36 -3.72
CA ASN A 207 -27.32 -14.47 -2.94
C ASN A 207 -26.35 -13.98 -1.86
N PRO A 208 -26.42 -14.54 -0.62
CA PRO A 208 -25.59 -14.09 0.48
C PRO A 208 -24.10 -14.32 0.18
N GLN A 209 -23.31 -13.27 0.37
CA GLN A 209 -21.86 -13.36 0.24
C GLN A 209 -21.25 -14.10 1.45
N PRO A 210 -20.09 -14.76 1.28
CA PRO A 210 -19.38 -15.36 2.39
C PRO A 210 -19.12 -14.33 3.49
N LYS A 211 -19.47 -14.68 4.74
CA LYS A 211 -19.23 -13.81 5.89
C LYS A 211 -17.72 -13.63 6.10
N GLN A 212 -17.28 -12.38 6.31
CA GLN A 212 -15.93 -12.12 6.77
C GLN A 212 -15.62 -12.87 8.06
N LYS A 213 -14.39 -13.32 8.21
CA LYS A 213 -13.93 -13.95 9.46
C LYS A 213 -14.11 -12.98 10.62
N LYS A 214 -14.48 -13.48 11.79
CA LYS A 214 -14.71 -12.66 12.99
C LYS A 214 -13.50 -11.76 13.32
N HIS A 215 -12.30 -12.33 13.28
CA HIS A 215 -11.05 -11.60 13.51
C HIS A 215 -10.86 -10.41 12.55
N ASP A 216 -11.08 -10.61 11.25
CA ASP A 216 -10.90 -9.56 10.24
C ASP A 216 -11.90 -8.42 10.44
N ARG A 217 -13.14 -8.77 10.79
CA ARG A 217 -14.17 -7.78 11.13
C ARG A 217 -13.85 -6.99 12.40
N GLU A 218 -13.35 -7.65 13.45
CA GLU A 218 -12.94 -6.99 14.69
C GLU A 218 -11.74 -6.07 14.48
N HIS A 219 -10.78 -6.49 13.67
CA HIS A 219 -9.63 -5.68 13.27
C HIS A 219 -10.09 -4.43 12.50
N GLU A 220 -10.97 -4.60 11.52
CA GLU A 220 -11.56 -3.49 10.75
C GLU A 220 -12.31 -2.51 11.63
N ASN A 221 -13.13 -3.01 12.55
CA ASN A 221 -13.87 -2.18 13.50
C ASN A 221 -12.95 -1.34 14.40
N ARG A 222 -11.83 -1.91 14.87
CA ARG A 222 -10.84 -1.15 15.67
C ARG A 222 -10.25 0.01 14.87
N ILE A 223 -9.88 -0.23 13.63
CA ILE A 223 -9.37 0.83 12.75
C ILE A 223 -10.43 1.91 12.54
N GLN A 224 -11.67 1.52 12.25
CA GLN A 224 -12.76 2.45 12.02
C GLN A 224 -13.04 3.34 13.24
N VAL A 225 -13.00 2.77 14.45
CA VAL A 225 -13.18 3.54 15.70
C VAL A 225 -12.09 4.61 15.85
N VAL A 226 -10.82 4.25 15.65
CA VAL A 226 -9.72 5.21 15.75
C VAL A 226 -9.81 6.24 14.63
N TYR A 227 -10.12 5.80 13.40
CA TYR A 227 -10.25 6.68 12.24
C TYR A 227 -11.36 7.72 12.40
N ASN A 228 -12.53 7.34 12.90
CA ASN A 228 -13.66 8.27 13.07
C ASN A 228 -13.37 9.41 14.06
N ASP A 229 -12.41 9.21 14.95
CA ASP A 229 -12.04 10.18 15.98
C ASP A 229 -10.77 10.99 15.65
N TRP A 230 -10.22 10.85 14.44
CA TRP A 230 -8.93 11.45 14.08
C TRP A 230 -8.89 12.98 14.20
N LYS A 231 -10.03 13.67 13.98
CA LYS A 231 -10.13 15.13 14.08
C LYS A 231 -10.17 15.64 15.52
N ASN A 232 -10.53 14.78 16.46
CA ASN A 232 -10.72 15.12 17.88
C ASN A 232 -9.50 14.77 18.73
N ARG A 233 -8.45 14.18 18.14
CA ARG A 233 -7.24 13.74 18.84
C ARG A 233 -6.02 14.53 18.38
N PRO A 234 -5.02 14.70 19.27
CA PRO A 234 -3.68 15.10 18.83
C PRO A 234 -3.17 14.13 17.76
N LEU A 235 -2.43 14.66 16.78
CA LEU A 235 -1.98 13.87 15.64
C LEU A 235 -1.18 12.63 16.07
N LEU A 236 -0.25 12.79 16.99
CA LEU A 236 0.61 11.67 17.45
C LEU A 236 -0.19 10.58 18.16
N ASP A 237 -1.21 10.95 18.96
CA ASP A 237 -2.09 9.98 19.61
C ASP A 237 -2.93 9.19 18.58
N PHE A 238 -3.36 9.87 17.51
CA PHE A 238 -4.03 9.21 16.40
C PHE A 238 -3.09 8.21 15.69
N LEU A 239 -1.88 8.65 15.32
CA LEU A 239 -0.90 7.79 14.65
C LEU A 239 -0.52 6.61 15.54
N GLN A 240 -0.34 6.84 16.85
CA GLN A 240 -0.07 5.78 17.82
C GLN A 240 -1.21 4.77 17.89
N GLY A 241 -2.47 5.23 17.93
CA GLY A 241 -3.64 4.37 17.93
C GLY A 241 -3.69 3.45 16.69
N ILE A 242 -3.42 4.01 15.51
CA ILE A 242 -3.32 3.22 14.26
C ILE A 242 -2.10 2.28 14.32
N ALA A 243 -0.93 2.77 14.74
CA ALA A 243 0.31 1.98 14.80
C ALA A 243 0.22 0.75 15.72
N HIS A 244 -0.60 0.81 16.77
CA HIS A 244 -0.88 -0.36 17.62
C HIS A 244 -1.79 -1.40 16.94
N ILE A 245 -2.62 -0.99 16.00
CA ILE A 245 -3.56 -1.89 15.31
C ILE A 245 -2.88 -2.54 14.12
N ILE A 246 -2.08 -1.77 13.34
CA ILE A 246 -1.34 -2.29 12.20
C ILE A 246 -0.09 -3.03 12.67
N SER A 247 0.10 -4.26 12.22
CA SER A 247 1.33 -5.03 12.42
C SER A 247 1.94 -5.37 11.07
N PHE A 248 3.27 -5.50 11.04
CA PHE A 248 3.98 -5.97 9.84
C PHE A 248 3.98 -7.49 9.78
#